data_d5a7844e78fc12f1989de76467493828
#
_entry.id   d5a7844e78fc12f1989de76467493828
#
_cell.length_a   1.000
_cell.length_b   1.000
_cell.length_c   1.000
_cell.angle_alpha   90.00
_cell.angle_beta   90.00
_cell.angle_gamma   90.00
#
_symmetry.space_group_name_H-M   'P 1'
#
loop_
_entity.id
_entity.type
_entity.pdbx_description
1 polymer ?
#
loop_
_entity_poly.entity_id
_entity_poly.type
_entity_poly.pdbx_seq_one_letter_code
_entity_poly.pdbx_strand_id
1 'polypeptide(L)'
;MRQLMNIINMDPRAERIYGAAEYVRQQIGDLKPEVGIVLGSGLGKLADSISDPLTIPYKIIPGFPVSTAIGHKGNFIVGKLGGKTVIAMQGRFHFYEGYPMELVTLPIRVMKVIGIKYL
;
A
#
# COMPACT_ATOMS: atom_id res chain seq x y z
N MET A 1 -20.46 -12.89 -2.01
CA MET A 1 -20.50 -14.34 -1.72
C MET A 1 -19.30 -15.05 -2.28
N ARG A 2 -19.03 -14.92 -3.58
CA ARG A 2 -17.88 -15.59 -4.22
C ARG A 2 -16.53 -15.14 -3.63
N GLN A 3 -16.37 -13.83 -3.38
CA GLN A 3 -15.14 -13.30 -2.77
C GLN A 3 -14.95 -13.79 -1.33
N LEU A 4 -16.04 -13.86 -0.57
CA LEU A 4 -15.98 -14.34 0.81
C LEU A 4 -15.54 -15.79 0.88
N MET A 5 -16.05 -16.63 -0.02
CA MET A 5 -15.66 -18.04 -0.08
C MET A 5 -14.19 -18.19 -0.49
N ASN A 6 -13.71 -17.36 -1.40
CA ASN A 6 -12.31 -17.36 -1.79
C ASN A 6 -11.39 -16.99 -0.62
N ILE A 7 -11.79 -16.00 0.18
CA ILE A 7 -11.04 -15.59 1.36
C ILE A 7 -10.98 -16.74 2.39
N ILE A 8 -12.10 -17.43 2.61
CA ILE A 8 -12.16 -18.54 3.56
C ILE A 8 -11.21 -19.68 3.16
N ASN A 9 -11.04 -19.91 1.86
CA ASN A 9 -10.22 -21.00 1.33
C ASN A 9 -8.77 -20.59 1.05
N MET A 10 -8.41 -19.33 1.29
CA MET A 10 -7.05 -18.86 1.06
C MET A 10 -6.12 -19.23 2.21
N ASP A 11 -4.82 -19.36 1.90
CA ASP A 11 -3.84 -19.47 2.95
C ASP A 11 -3.72 -18.12 3.69
N PRO A 12 -3.11 -18.09 4.90
CA PRO A 12 -3.03 -16.87 5.71
C PRO A 12 -2.33 -15.71 5.04
N ARG A 13 -1.40 -15.97 4.12
CA ARG A 13 -0.69 -14.89 3.41
C ARG A 13 -1.61 -14.19 2.43
N ALA A 14 -2.41 -14.98 1.70
CA ALA A 14 -3.37 -14.43 0.75
C ALA A 14 -4.47 -13.68 1.48
N GLU A 15 -4.96 -14.19 2.59
CA GLU A 15 -5.95 -13.49 3.42
C GLU A 15 -5.45 -12.12 3.86
N ARG A 16 -4.19 -12.04 4.28
CA ARG A 16 -3.59 -10.79 4.71
C ARG A 16 -3.55 -9.77 3.57
N ILE A 17 -3.13 -10.20 2.39
CA ILE A 17 -3.05 -9.33 1.22
C ILE A 17 -4.43 -8.82 0.83
N TYR A 18 -5.41 -9.71 0.72
CA TYR A 18 -6.76 -9.33 0.29
C TYR A 18 -7.49 -8.50 1.35
N GLY A 19 -7.30 -8.81 2.62
CA GLY A 19 -7.87 -8.01 3.70
C GLY A 19 -7.34 -6.58 3.71
N ALA A 20 -6.03 -6.43 3.53
CA ALA A 20 -5.41 -5.12 3.45
C ALA A 20 -5.87 -4.37 2.20
N ALA A 21 -5.92 -5.04 1.05
CA ALA A 21 -6.38 -4.43 -0.21
C ALA A 21 -7.82 -3.95 -0.11
N GLU A 22 -8.69 -4.73 0.52
CA GLU A 22 -10.08 -4.34 0.71
C GLU A 22 -10.20 -3.08 1.57
N TYR A 23 -9.41 -3.00 2.64
CA TYR A 23 -9.37 -1.81 3.47
C TYR A 23 -8.93 -0.59 2.68
N VAL A 24 -7.87 -0.72 1.89
CA VAL A 24 -7.36 0.38 1.05
C VAL A 24 -8.43 0.80 0.04
N ARG A 25 -9.10 -0.15 -0.62
CA ARG A 25 -10.18 0.16 -1.55
C ARG A 25 -11.30 0.98 -0.91
N GLN A 26 -11.67 0.64 0.32
CA GLN A 26 -12.69 1.38 1.04
C GLN A 26 -12.24 2.82 1.30
N GLN A 27 -10.97 3.02 1.58
CA GLN A 27 -10.44 4.36 1.86
C GLN A 27 -10.33 5.21 0.61
N ILE A 28 -9.96 4.63 -0.52
CA ILE A 28 -9.79 5.39 -1.77
C ILE A 28 -11.10 5.63 -2.52
N GLY A 29 -12.15 4.87 -2.20
CA GLY A 29 -13.46 5.06 -2.82
C GLY A 29 -13.43 4.86 -4.34
N ASP A 30 -13.83 5.89 -5.07
CA ASP A 30 -13.90 5.84 -6.53
C ASP A 30 -12.57 6.09 -7.22
N LEU A 31 -11.52 6.41 -6.48
CA LEU A 31 -10.19 6.59 -7.07
C LEU A 31 -9.68 5.24 -7.57
N LYS A 32 -9.15 5.25 -8.80
CA LYS A 32 -8.63 4.05 -9.45
C LYS A 32 -7.17 4.29 -9.83
N PRO A 33 -6.24 4.09 -8.89
CA PRO A 33 -4.84 4.30 -9.21
C PRO A 33 -4.36 3.31 -10.27
N GLU A 34 -3.65 3.83 -11.25
CA GLU A 34 -3.09 3.03 -12.34
C GLU A 34 -1.60 2.78 -12.15
N VAL A 35 -0.92 3.71 -11.49
CA VAL A 35 0.53 3.68 -11.33
C VAL A 35 0.88 3.59 -9.84
N GLY A 36 1.71 2.63 -9.52
CA GLY A 36 2.30 2.50 -8.19
C GLY A 36 3.71 3.07 -8.18
N ILE A 37 4.05 3.81 -7.14
CA ILE A 37 5.36 4.42 -7.00
C ILE A 37 5.96 4.00 -5.67
N VAL A 38 7.19 3.49 -5.71
CA VAL A 38 7.96 3.18 -4.51
C VAL A 38 8.95 4.32 -4.30
N LEU A 39 8.73 5.11 -3.25
CA LEU A 39 9.58 6.25 -2.97
C LEU A 39 10.79 5.81 -2.15
N GLY A 40 11.97 5.99 -2.72
CA GLY A 40 13.22 5.78 -2.01
C GLY A 40 13.66 7.03 -1.26
N SER A 41 14.76 6.92 -0.50
CA SER A 41 15.36 8.08 0.13
C SER A 41 15.79 9.09 -0.94
N GLY A 42 15.45 10.35 -0.74
CA GLY A 42 15.74 11.41 -1.73
C GLY A 42 14.57 11.67 -2.69
N LEU A 43 13.55 10.82 -2.74
CA LEU A 43 12.37 11.03 -3.57
C LEU A 43 11.15 11.52 -2.77
N GLY A 44 11.36 11.93 -1.53
CA GLY A 44 10.29 12.44 -0.69
C GLY A 44 9.56 13.65 -1.27
N LYS A 45 10.25 14.46 -2.07
CA LYS A 45 9.65 15.61 -2.73
C LYS A 45 8.63 15.24 -3.79
N LEU A 46 8.74 14.04 -4.37
CA LEU A 46 7.76 13.58 -5.35
C LEU A 46 6.39 13.41 -4.71
N ALA A 47 6.34 12.93 -3.47
CA ALA A 47 5.09 12.81 -2.73
C ALA A 47 4.40 14.17 -2.56
N ASP A 48 5.17 15.25 -2.38
CA ASP A 48 4.64 16.59 -2.24
C ASP A 48 4.03 17.13 -3.54
N SER A 49 4.37 16.51 -4.67
CA SER A 49 3.85 16.90 -5.99
C SER A 49 2.51 16.26 -6.31
N ILE A 50 2.05 15.32 -5.49
CA ILE A 50 0.76 14.66 -5.69
C ILE A 50 -0.36 15.63 -5.30
N SER A 51 -1.29 15.85 -6.23
CA SER A 51 -2.44 16.75 -6.00
C SER A 51 -3.56 16.01 -5.29
N ASP A 52 -4.25 16.72 -4.39
CA ASP A 52 -5.36 16.19 -3.61
C ASP A 52 -5.01 14.86 -2.94
N PRO A 53 -3.91 14.80 -2.18
CA PRO A 53 -3.43 13.54 -1.64
C PRO A 53 -4.32 13.01 -0.54
N LEU A 54 -4.62 11.72 -0.62
CA LEU A 54 -5.22 10.95 0.44
C LEU A 54 -4.12 10.12 1.08
N THR A 55 -3.87 10.31 2.37
CA THR A 55 -2.83 9.58 3.09
C THR A 55 -3.46 8.46 3.91
N ILE A 56 -2.97 7.25 3.70
CA ILE A 56 -3.41 6.06 4.44
C ILE A 56 -2.21 5.52 5.22
N PRO A 57 -2.15 5.78 6.55
CA PRO A 57 -1.03 5.26 7.34
C PRO A 57 -1.03 3.73 7.35
N TYR A 58 0.14 3.12 7.21
CA TYR A 58 0.27 1.66 7.25
C TYR A 58 -0.24 1.08 8.58
N LYS A 59 -0.07 1.81 9.67
CA LYS A 59 -0.45 1.33 11.00
C LYS A 59 -1.95 1.06 11.15
N ILE A 60 -2.78 1.69 10.32
CA ILE A 60 -4.23 1.47 10.37
C ILE A 60 -4.71 0.42 9.35
N ILE A 61 -3.82 -0.06 8.49
CA ILE A 61 -4.17 -1.08 7.50
C ILE A 61 -4.07 -2.46 8.17
N PRO A 62 -5.17 -3.25 8.14
CA PRO A 62 -5.13 -4.58 8.74
C PRO A 62 -4.03 -5.46 8.15
N GLY A 63 -3.29 -6.14 8.99
CA GLY A 63 -2.23 -7.04 8.57
C GLY A 63 -0.88 -6.39 8.29
N PHE A 64 -0.82 -5.07 8.20
CA PHE A 64 0.45 -4.37 8.01
C PHE A 64 1.22 -4.30 9.33
N PRO A 65 2.54 -4.51 9.30
CA PRO A 65 3.35 -4.33 10.50
C PRO A 65 3.42 -2.85 10.87
N VAL A 66 3.58 -2.60 12.16
CA VAL A 66 3.78 -1.24 12.68
C VAL A 66 5.28 -1.04 12.84
N SER A 67 5.83 -0.02 12.15
CA SER A 67 7.23 0.32 12.33
C SER A 67 7.42 0.94 13.71
N THR A 68 8.39 0.43 14.45
CA THR A 68 8.76 0.99 15.75
C THR A 68 9.93 1.96 15.66
N ALA A 69 10.49 2.11 14.48
CA ALA A 69 11.63 3.00 14.27
C ALA A 69 11.19 4.46 14.34
N ILE A 70 11.84 5.24 15.17
CA ILE A 70 11.55 6.67 15.31
C ILE A 70 11.89 7.39 14.00
N GLY A 71 10.95 8.22 13.51
CA GLY A 71 11.13 8.97 12.27
C GLY A 71 10.74 8.22 11.01
N HIS A 72 10.37 6.96 11.10
CA HIS A 72 9.89 6.20 9.95
C HIS A 72 8.40 6.39 9.79
N LYS A 73 8.01 7.17 8.81
CA LYS A 73 6.61 7.30 8.42
C LYS A 73 6.31 6.25 7.37
N GLY A 74 5.23 5.51 7.57
CA GLY A 74 4.78 4.55 6.59
C GLY A 74 3.37 4.88 6.16
N ASN A 75 3.21 5.27 4.91
CA ASN A 75 1.91 5.65 4.36
C ASN A 75 1.78 5.22 2.91
N PHE A 76 0.56 4.90 2.49
CA PHE A 76 0.18 5.04 1.10
C PHE A 76 -0.32 6.47 0.88
N ILE A 77 0.08 7.07 -0.22
CA ILE A 77 -0.42 8.38 -0.65
C ILE A 77 -1.06 8.21 -2.01
N VAL A 78 -2.36 8.50 -2.10
CA VAL A 78 -3.13 8.33 -3.32
C VAL A 78 -3.60 9.70 -3.81
N GLY A 79 -3.39 9.97 -5.08
CA GLY A 79 -3.81 11.25 -5.66
C GLY A 79 -3.41 11.37 -7.12
N LYS A 80 -3.39 12.60 -7.62
CA LYS A 80 -3.08 12.88 -9.01
C LYS A 80 -1.63 13.33 -9.17
N LEU A 81 -0.97 12.77 -10.16
CA LEU A 81 0.37 13.18 -10.55
C LEU A 81 0.46 13.11 -12.07
N GLY A 82 0.72 14.28 -12.69
CA GLY A 82 0.80 14.36 -14.15
C GLY A 82 -0.47 13.91 -14.87
N GLY A 83 -1.63 14.16 -14.29
CA GLY A 83 -2.91 13.79 -14.90
C GLY A 83 -3.33 12.34 -14.66
N LYS A 84 -2.53 11.56 -13.95
CA LYS A 84 -2.85 10.16 -13.65
C LYS A 84 -3.05 9.98 -12.16
N THR A 85 -3.92 9.03 -11.80
CA THR A 85 -4.10 8.66 -10.40
C THR A 85 -3.01 7.67 -10.03
N VAL A 86 -2.27 8.01 -8.97
CA VAL A 86 -1.15 7.20 -8.50
C VAL A 86 -1.36 6.79 -7.06
N ILE A 87 -0.71 5.70 -6.67
CA ILE A 87 -0.56 5.31 -5.27
C ILE A 87 0.94 5.19 -5.00
N ALA A 88 1.41 5.96 -4.04
CA ALA A 88 2.83 6.01 -3.69
C ALA A 88 3.06 5.39 -2.32
N MET A 89 4.14 4.64 -2.20
CA MET A 89 4.61 4.12 -0.92
C MET A 89 5.58 5.12 -0.33
N GLN A 90 5.18 5.78 0.74
CA GLN A 90 6.06 6.64 1.53
C GLN A 90 6.53 5.82 2.73
N GLY A 91 7.77 5.36 2.63
CA GLY A 91 8.31 4.43 3.61
C GLY A 91 8.10 2.97 3.20
N ARG A 92 9.03 2.13 3.58
CA ARG A 92 9.04 0.71 3.27
C ARG A 92 9.43 -0.10 4.50
N PHE A 93 8.96 -1.36 4.54
CA PHE A 93 9.46 -2.31 5.51
C PHE A 93 10.72 -2.95 4.93
N HIS A 94 11.80 -2.93 5.68
CA HIS A 94 13.07 -3.45 5.21
C HIS A 94 13.39 -4.78 5.88
N PHE A 95 13.95 -5.70 5.10
CA PHE A 95 14.33 -7.00 5.60
C PHE A 95 15.34 -6.89 6.75
N TYR A 96 16.28 -5.96 6.65
CA TYR A 96 17.30 -5.79 7.71
C TYR A 96 16.72 -5.27 9.03
N GLU A 97 15.48 -4.78 9.05
CA GLU A 97 14.81 -4.37 10.29
C GLU A 97 14.17 -5.56 11.02
N GLY A 98 14.36 -6.77 10.53
CA GLY A 98 13.83 -7.98 11.14
C GLY A 98 12.47 -8.41 10.60
N TYR A 99 11.95 -7.74 9.58
CA TYR A 99 10.68 -8.14 8.97
C TYR A 99 10.89 -9.32 8.02
N PRO A 100 10.04 -10.36 8.09
CA PRO A 100 10.09 -11.42 7.10
C PRO A 100 9.77 -10.88 5.69
N MET A 101 10.27 -11.56 4.67
CA MET A 101 10.13 -11.12 3.27
C MET A 101 8.66 -10.93 2.87
N GLU A 102 7.76 -11.76 3.37
CA GLU A 102 6.33 -11.63 3.08
C GLU A 102 5.75 -10.31 3.57
N LEU A 103 6.29 -9.73 4.65
CA LEU A 103 5.85 -8.42 5.14
C LEU A 103 6.54 -7.28 4.39
N VAL A 104 7.79 -7.48 3.96
CA VAL A 104 8.51 -6.48 3.16
C VAL A 104 7.82 -6.25 1.83
N THR A 105 7.29 -7.30 1.21
CA THR A 105 6.62 -7.22 -0.10
C THR A 105 5.13 -6.96 0.00
N LEU A 106 4.56 -6.97 1.19
CA LEU A 106 3.11 -6.84 1.38
C LEU A 106 2.51 -5.60 0.74
N PRO A 107 3.08 -4.39 0.89
CA PRO A 107 2.51 -3.20 0.25
C PRO A 107 2.44 -3.31 -1.27
N ILE A 108 3.47 -3.86 -1.90
CA ILE A 108 3.51 -4.03 -3.36
C ILE A 108 2.44 -5.03 -3.81
N ARG A 109 2.26 -6.11 -3.07
CA ARG A 109 1.23 -7.10 -3.39
C ARG A 109 -0.17 -6.53 -3.25
N VAL A 110 -0.38 -5.67 -2.24
CA VAL A 110 -1.65 -4.96 -2.06
C VAL A 110 -1.91 -4.05 -3.26
N MET A 111 -0.90 -3.31 -3.72
CA MET A 111 -1.04 -2.46 -4.89
C MET A 111 -1.46 -3.25 -6.13
N LYS A 112 -0.89 -4.43 -6.33
CA LYS A 112 -1.27 -5.29 -7.46
C LYS A 112 -2.73 -5.73 -7.37
N VAL A 113 -3.19 -6.10 -6.17
CA VAL A 113 -4.57 -6.55 -5.98
C VAL A 113 -5.57 -5.44 -6.26
N ILE A 114 -5.27 -4.20 -5.91
CA ILE A 114 -6.16 -3.08 -6.17
C ILE A 114 -6.15 -2.62 -7.64
N GLY A 115 -5.30 -3.22 -8.48
CA GLY A 115 -5.37 -3.01 -9.92
C GLY A 115 -4.31 -2.12 -10.53
N ILE A 116 -3.17 -1.95 -9.86
CA ILE A 116 -2.07 -1.17 -10.41
C ILE A 116 -1.55 -1.84 -11.69
N LYS A 117 -1.40 -1.05 -12.74
CA LYS A 117 -0.91 -1.51 -14.04
C LYS A 117 0.59 -1.32 -14.20
N TYR A 118 1.13 -0.28 -13.59
CA TYR A 118 2.55 0.10 -13.72
C TYR A 118 3.13 0.37 -12.35
N LEU A 119 4.29 -0.15 -12.11
CA LEU A 119 4.97 0.01 -10.82
C LEU A 119 6.32 0.68 -10.97
#